data_a75d18890aed51efdf1bff40c8649e5e
#
_entry.id   a75d18890aed51efdf1bff40c8649e5e
#
_cell.length_a   1.000
_cell.length_b   1.000
_cell.length_c   1.000
_cell.angle_alpha   90.00
_cell.angle_beta   90.00
_cell.angle_gamma   90.00
#
_symmetry.space_group_name_H-M   'P 1'
#
loop_
_entity.id
_entity.type
_entity.pdbx_description
1 polymer ?
#
loop_
_entity_poly.entity_id
_entity_poly.type
_entity_poly.pdbx_seq_one_letter_code
_entity_poly.pdbx_strand_id
1 'polypeptide(L)'
;GREGLFDTAVKTSETGYIQRKLIKGMEDARIAADHTVRNANGVILQFMYGEDGFDGQKIESQTLLSIGKSDKEIYELYNLDIDQDLENYYMPNIVKDLNKNKQQVKGKLIIHLQKIIDDRNYYFEHVFKGDTTKKIYSPINFKRLVENANNNFENIDKSDLHPLYVLDTFDKLEQELIITEHYKSN
;
A
#
# COMPACT_ATOMS: atom_id res chain seq x y z
N GLY A 1 -4.72 13.77 -46.85
CA GLY A 1 -3.31 13.65 -46.42
C GLY A 1 -2.65 14.98 -46.08
N ARG A 2 -2.90 16.06 -46.85
CA ARG A 2 -2.26 17.37 -46.66
C ARG A 2 -2.69 18.04 -45.34
N GLU A 3 -3.93 17.96 -44.99
CA GLU A 3 -4.48 18.52 -43.73
C GLU A 3 -3.90 17.82 -42.50
N GLY A 4 -3.77 16.51 -42.55
CA GLY A 4 -3.13 15.73 -41.47
C GLY A 4 -1.63 16.04 -41.29
N LEU A 5 -0.91 16.29 -42.35
CA LEU A 5 0.50 16.72 -42.31
C LEU A 5 0.66 18.11 -41.70
N PHE A 6 -0.22 19.06 -42.08
CA PHE A 6 -0.21 20.41 -41.54
C PHE A 6 -0.55 20.39 -40.03
N ASP A 7 -1.56 19.65 -39.63
CA ASP A 7 -1.95 19.51 -38.22
C ASP A 7 -0.83 18.90 -37.38
N THR A 8 -0.15 17.86 -37.88
CA THR A 8 1.01 17.26 -37.25
C THR A 8 2.16 18.26 -37.08
N ALA A 9 2.49 19.06 -38.12
CA ALA A 9 3.56 20.03 -38.05
C ALA A 9 3.27 21.14 -37.03
N VAL A 10 2.03 21.65 -36.97
CA VAL A 10 1.60 22.68 -36.02
C VAL A 10 1.64 22.12 -34.57
N LYS A 11 1.10 20.95 -34.34
CA LYS A 11 1.12 20.30 -33.03
C LYS A 11 2.54 20.02 -32.53
N THR A 12 3.45 19.63 -33.42
CA THR A 12 4.86 19.40 -33.06
C THR A 12 5.53 20.70 -32.61
N SER A 13 5.29 21.82 -33.32
CA SER A 13 5.85 23.11 -32.95
C SER A 13 5.29 23.63 -31.62
N GLU A 14 3.99 23.53 -31.40
CA GLU A 14 3.34 23.95 -30.14
C GLU A 14 3.78 23.10 -28.95
N THR A 15 3.84 21.79 -29.12
CA THR A 15 4.32 20.89 -28.06
C THR A 15 5.77 21.12 -27.69
N GLY A 16 6.62 21.37 -28.68
CA GLY A 16 8.03 21.73 -28.44
C GLY A 16 8.18 23.03 -27.66
N TYR A 17 7.37 24.05 -27.97
CA TYR A 17 7.37 25.30 -27.23
C TYR A 17 6.86 25.15 -25.78
N ILE A 18 5.79 24.41 -25.59
CA ILE A 18 5.27 24.11 -24.25
C ILE A 18 6.30 23.32 -23.43
N GLN A 19 6.92 22.30 -24.01
CA GLN A 19 7.97 21.53 -23.36
C GLN A 19 9.13 22.41 -22.90
N ARG A 20 9.62 23.33 -23.79
CA ARG A 20 10.67 24.26 -23.41
C ARG A 20 10.28 25.16 -22.25
N LYS A 21 9.05 25.70 -22.25
CA LYS A 21 8.55 26.52 -21.13
C LYS A 21 8.50 25.76 -19.83
N LEU A 22 8.01 24.51 -19.84
CA LEU A 22 7.94 23.66 -18.65
C LEU A 22 9.33 23.36 -18.11
N ILE A 23 10.26 22.97 -18.98
CA ILE A 23 11.65 22.67 -18.56
C ILE A 23 12.29 23.93 -17.96
N LYS A 24 12.15 25.10 -18.61
CA LYS A 24 12.70 26.35 -18.10
C LYS A 24 12.06 26.81 -16.79
N GLY A 25 10.76 26.57 -16.61
CA GLY A 25 10.06 26.88 -15.36
C GLY A 25 10.43 26.00 -14.19
N MET A 26 10.93 24.78 -14.46
CA MET A 26 11.25 23.80 -13.42
C MET A 26 12.76 23.56 -13.22
N GLU A 27 13.63 24.15 -14.06
CA GLU A 27 15.07 23.87 -14.01
C GLU A 27 15.72 24.18 -12.65
N ASP A 28 15.17 25.16 -11.92
CA ASP A 28 15.65 25.59 -10.61
C ASP A 28 14.91 24.93 -9.44
N ALA A 29 13.83 24.17 -9.73
CA ALA A 29 13.02 23.57 -8.69
C ALA A 29 13.73 22.36 -8.07
N ARG A 30 13.89 22.38 -6.74
CA ARG A 30 14.52 21.28 -5.98
C ARG A 30 13.81 21.06 -4.66
N ILE A 31 13.88 19.83 -4.16
CA ILE A 31 13.39 19.48 -2.83
C ILE A 31 14.44 19.90 -1.80
N ALA A 32 14.05 20.68 -0.81
CA ALA A 32 14.87 21.08 0.32
C ALA A 32 14.82 20.02 1.45
N ALA A 33 15.69 20.17 2.46
CA ALA A 33 15.76 19.24 3.59
C ALA A 33 14.50 19.24 4.47
N ASP A 34 13.70 20.30 4.40
CA ASP A 34 12.40 20.45 5.08
C ASP A 34 11.22 19.85 4.25
N HIS A 35 11.52 19.06 3.19
CA HIS A 35 10.56 18.47 2.26
C HIS A 35 9.76 19.47 1.41
N THR A 36 10.03 20.77 1.50
CA THR A 36 9.43 21.78 0.62
C THR A 36 10.12 21.78 -0.74
N VAL A 37 9.37 22.12 -1.80
CA VAL A 37 9.93 22.37 -3.13
C VAL A 37 10.21 23.87 -3.27
N ARG A 38 11.46 24.22 -3.57
CA ARG A 38 11.90 25.62 -3.68
C ARG A 38 12.64 25.86 -4.99
N ASN A 39 12.57 27.10 -5.45
CA ASN A 39 13.39 27.58 -6.56
C ASN A 39 14.79 28.02 -6.09
N ALA A 40 15.66 28.47 -7.00
CA ALA A 40 17.01 28.96 -6.70
C ALA A 40 17.03 30.13 -5.70
N ASN A 41 16.00 30.96 -5.67
CA ASN A 41 15.88 32.11 -4.77
C ASN A 41 15.32 31.74 -3.38
N GLY A 42 15.06 30.45 -3.13
CA GLY A 42 14.52 29.97 -1.86
C GLY A 42 13.00 30.16 -1.70
N VAL A 43 12.31 30.62 -2.73
CA VAL A 43 10.84 30.75 -2.70
C VAL A 43 10.20 29.38 -2.72
N ILE A 44 9.25 29.15 -1.83
CA ILE A 44 8.51 27.89 -1.75
C ILE A 44 7.52 27.81 -2.92
N LEU A 45 7.68 26.76 -3.74
CA LEU A 45 6.78 26.44 -4.84
C LEU A 45 5.69 25.45 -4.40
N GLN A 46 6.07 24.49 -3.54
CA GLN A 46 5.16 23.53 -2.93
C GLN A 46 5.60 23.28 -1.49
N PHE A 47 4.66 23.15 -0.56
CA PHE A 47 4.97 22.80 0.82
C PHE A 47 5.39 21.35 0.98
N MET A 48 4.88 20.47 0.13
CA MET A 48 5.27 19.07 0.04
C MET A 48 5.24 18.65 -1.43
N TYR A 49 6.28 17.96 -1.89
CA TYR A 49 6.37 17.51 -3.27
C TYR A 49 5.19 16.61 -3.64
N GLY A 50 4.42 17.00 -4.68
CA GLY A 50 3.24 16.27 -5.13
C GLY A 50 2.10 16.15 -4.12
N GLU A 51 2.12 16.95 -3.04
CA GLU A 51 1.20 16.92 -1.89
C GLU A 51 1.28 15.66 -1.03
N ASP A 52 1.97 14.61 -1.47
CA ASP A 52 2.16 13.33 -0.76
C ASP A 52 3.62 13.06 -0.35
N GLY A 53 4.56 13.79 -0.89
CA GLY A 53 6.00 13.63 -0.62
C GLY A 53 6.63 12.38 -1.26
N PHE A 54 5.91 11.68 -2.15
CA PHE A 54 6.40 10.45 -2.76
C PHE A 54 7.25 10.70 -4.00
N ASP A 55 8.27 9.87 -4.18
CA ASP A 55 9.07 9.83 -5.40
C ASP A 55 8.29 9.05 -6.48
N GLY A 56 7.90 9.74 -7.56
CA GLY A 56 7.15 9.15 -8.65
C GLY A 56 7.83 7.97 -9.36
N GLN A 57 9.16 7.84 -9.24
CA GLN A 57 9.90 6.71 -9.80
C GLN A 57 9.69 5.43 -9.00
N LYS A 58 9.34 5.54 -7.71
CA LYS A 58 9.19 4.41 -6.78
C LYS A 58 7.74 3.99 -6.55
N ILE A 59 6.79 4.74 -7.08
CA ILE A 59 5.37 4.44 -6.94
C ILE A 59 4.98 3.29 -7.87
N GLU A 60 4.35 2.26 -7.29
CA GLU A 60 3.82 1.12 -8.02
C GLU A 60 2.29 1.12 -8.00
N SER A 61 1.68 0.75 -9.13
CA SER A 61 0.24 0.53 -9.19
C SER A 61 -0.11 -0.84 -8.63
N GLN A 62 -1.06 -0.88 -7.70
CA GLN A 62 -1.49 -2.09 -7.01
C GLN A 62 -3.01 -2.20 -7.00
N THR A 63 -3.51 -3.43 -7.02
CA THR A 63 -4.92 -3.73 -6.82
C THR A 63 -5.12 -4.34 -5.44
N LEU A 64 -6.08 -3.83 -4.68
CA LEU A 64 -6.47 -4.41 -3.40
C LEU A 64 -7.42 -5.58 -3.65
N LEU A 65 -6.95 -6.78 -3.38
CA LEU A 65 -7.71 -8.02 -3.64
C LEU A 65 -9.00 -8.12 -2.80
N SER A 66 -9.03 -7.45 -1.64
CA SER A 66 -10.18 -7.48 -0.73
C SER A 66 -11.36 -6.63 -1.21
N ILE A 67 -11.12 -5.57 -2.00
CA ILE A 67 -12.16 -4.58 -2.36
C ILE A 67 -13.34 -5.19 -3.13
N GLY A 68 -13.07 -6.13 -4.05
CA GLY A 68 -14.09 -6.79 -4.85
C GLY A 68 -14.73 -8.03 -4.19
N LYS A 69 -14.36 -8.36 -2.95
CA LYS A 69 -14.80 -9.58 -2.27
C LYS A 69 -15.93 -9.32 -1.29
N SER A 70 -16.84 -10.27 -1.20
CA SER A 70 -17.91 -10.29 -0.18
C SER A 70 -17.31 -10.62 1.20
N ASP A 71 -18.08 -10.31 2.27
CA ASP A 71 -17.68 -10.62 3.65
C ASP A 71 -17.39 -12.11 3.83
N LYS A 72 -18.18 -12.95 3.18
CA LYS A 72 -18.02 -14.40 3.22
C LYS A 72 -16.69 -14.85 2.59
N GLU A 73 -16.36 -14.30 1.43
CA GLU A 73 -15.08 -14.59 0.76
C GLU A 73 -13.88 -14.07 1.55
N ILE A 74 -14.01 -12.91 2.22
CA ILE A 74 -12.96 -12.38 3.11
C ILE A 74 -12.78 -13.32 4.30
N TYR A 75 -13.88 -13.78 4.89
CA TYR A 75 -13.82 -14.74 5.99
C TYR A 75 -13.14 -16.05 5.56
N GLU A 76 -13.51 -16.62 4.41
CA GLU A 76 -12.90 -17.85 3.89
C GLU A 76 -11.39 -17.70 3.59
N LEU A 77 -10.96 -16.50 3.15
CA LEU A 77 -9.56 -16.25 2.79
C LEU A 77 -8.64 -15.98 3.99
N TYR A 78 -9.14 -15.27 4.99
CA TYR A 78 -8.32 -14.74 6.07
C TYR A 78 -8.59 -15.37 7.43
N ASN A 79 -9.61 -16.23 7.53
CA ASN A 79 -9.86 -16.96 8.76
C ASN A 79 -8.86 -18.10 8.91
N LEU A 80 -8.07 -18.06 9.98
CA LEU A 80 -7.25 -19.19 10.39
C LEU A 80 -8.12 -20.17 11.18
N ASP A 81 -8.40 -21.33 10.59
CA ASP A 81 -9.12 -22.39 11.28
C ASP A 81 -8.19 -23.14 12.24
N ILE A 82 -8.29 -22.79 13.52
CA ILE A 82 -7.48 -23.42 14.59
C ILE A 82 -7.99 -24.84 14.92
N ASP A 83 -9.13 -25.25 14.38
CA ASP A 83 -9.69 -26.58 14.59
C ASP A 83 -9.17 -27.61 13.57
N GLN A 84 -8.52 -27.14 12.50
CA GLN A 84 -7.86 -28.00 11.53
C GLN A 84 -6.49 -28.50 12.03
N ASP A 85 -5.92 -29.42 11.28
CA ASP A 85 -4.64 -30.05 11.59
C ASP A 85 -3.45 -29.08 11.36
N LEU A 86 -3.19 -28.21 12.35
CA LEU A 86 -2.14 -27.20 12.30
C LEU A 86 -0.72 -27.82 12.33
N GLU A 87 -0.60 -29.09 12.67
CA GLU A 87 0.67 -29.81 12.76
C GLU A 87 1.40 -29.88 11.42
N ASN A 88 0.66 -29.75 10.31
CA ASN A 88 1.24 -29.73 8.98
C ASN A 88 1.89 -28.39 8.63
N TYR A 89 1.47 -27.28 9.25
CA TYR A 89 1.88 -25.93 8.92
C TYR A 89 2.78 -25.26 9.95
N TYR A 90 2.66 -25.66 11.22
CA TYR A 90 3.37 -25.03 12.33
C TYR A 90 4.28 -26.00 13.08
N MET A 91 5.33 -25.48 13.68
CA MET A 91 6.18 -26.25 14.58
C MET A 91 5.42 -26.74 15.82
N PRO A 92 5.80 -27.88 16.42
CA PRO A 92 5.08 -28.48 17.53
C PRO A 92 4.94 -27.57 18.77
N ASN A 93 5.89 -26.66 18.98
CA ASN A 93 5.85 -25.68 20.07
C ASN A 93 4.70 -24.69 19.89
N ILE A 94 4.53 -24.18 18.65
CA ILE A 94 3.47 -23.25 18.31
C ILE A 94 2.11 -23.90 18.38
N VAL A 95 1.98 -25.13 17.88
CA VAL A 95 0.74 -25.91 17.95
C VAL A 95 0.29 -26.13 19.40
N LYS A 96 1.23 -26.45 20.31
CA LYS A 96 0.92 -26.60 21.72
C LYS A 96 0.42 -25.31 22.37
N ASP A 97 1.04 -24.17 22.02
CA ASP A 97 0.63 -22.86 22.55
C ASP A 97 -0.73 -22.43 21.99
N LEU A 98 -0.96 -22.61 20.69
CA LEU A 98 -2.26 -22.36 20.06
C LEU A 98 -3.39 -23.18 20.68
N ASN A 99 -3.16 -24.45 20.95
CA ASN A 99 -4.14 -25.33 21.57
C ASN A 99 -4.40 -24.95 23.05
N LYS A 100 -3.39 -24.51 23.80
CA LYS A 100 -3.52 -24.05 25.17
C LYS A 100 -4.35 -22.76 25.29
N ASN A 101 -4.17 -21.83 24.35
CA ASN A 101 -4.78 -20.49 24.37
C ASN A 101 -5.87 -20.32 23.30
N LYS A 102 -6.48 -21.40 22.84
CA LYS A 102 -7.37 -21.46 21.68
C LYS A 102 -8.47 -20.40 21.66
N GLN A 103 -9.18 -20.20 22.78
CA GLN A 103 -10.26 -19.23 22.86
C GLN A 103 -9.77 -17.79 22.73
N GLN A 104 -8.64 -17.46 23.34
CA GLN A 104 -8.04 -16.14 23.26
C GLN A 104 -7.56 -15.83 21.84
N VAL A 105 -6.93 -16.80 21.19
CA VAL A 105 -6.46 -16.66 19.79
C VAL A 105 -7.64 -16.48 18.85
N LYS A 106 -8.69 -17.29 18.95
CA LYS A 106 -9.91 -17.14 18.15
C LYS A 106 -10.55 -15.77 18.35
N GLY A 107 -10.65 -15.28 19.58
CA GLY A 107 -11.20 -13.95 19.87
C GLY A 107 -10.42 -12.83 19.18
N LYS A 108 -9.09 -12.82 19.25
CA LYS A 108 -8.26 -11.84 18.58
C LYS A 108 -8.35 -11.91 17.04
N LEU A 109 -8.38 -13.13 16.49
CA LEU A 109 -8.52 -13.31 15.04
C LEU A 109 -9.87 -12.81 14.51
N ILE A 110 -10.96 -13.04 15.24
CA ILE A 110 -12.29 -12.53 14.86
C ILE A 110 -12.31 -10.99 14.87
N ILE A 111 -11.74 -10.36 15.90
CA ILE A 111 -11.63 -8.90 15.97
C ILE A 111 -10.83 -8.37 14.77
N HIS A 112 -9.72 -9.02 14.43
CA HIS A 112 -8.91 -8.63 13.29
C HIS A 112 -9.64 -8.80 11.94
N LEU A 113 -10.38 -9.89 11.77
CA LEU A 113 -11.23 -10.10 10.59
C LEU A 113 -12.30 -9.01 10.45
N GLN A 114 -12.93 -8.63 11.57
CA GLN A 114 -13.91 -7.54 11.54
C GLN A 114 -13.26 -6.23 11.13
N LYS A 115 -12.06 -5.91 11.64
CA LYS A 115 -11.28 -4.73 11.21
C LYS A 115 -11.03 -4.76 9.70
N ILE A 116 -10.63 -5.90 9.12
CA ILE A 116 -10.42 -6.03 7.66
C ILE A 116 -11.71 -5.75 6.88
N ILE A 117 -12.85 -6.23 7.35
CA ILE A 117 -14.14 -6.01 6.71
C ILE A 117 -14.53 -4.53 6.80
N ASP A 118 -14.37 -3.90 7.96
CA ASP A 118 -14.67 -2.49 8.17
C ASP A 118 -13.77 -1.59 7.31
N ASP A 119 -12.46 -1.87 7.26
CA ASP A 119 -11.50 -1.17 6.41
C ASP A 119 -11.85 -1.33 4.92
N ARG A 120 -12.20 -2.56 4.48
CA ARG A 120 -12.65 -2.81 3.11
C ARG A 120 -13.89 -1.98 2.76
N ASN A 121 -14.89 -1.92 3.64
CA ASN A 121 -16.11 -1.14 3.43
C ASN A 121 -15.78 0.36 3.33
N TYR A 122 -14.93 0.86 4.24
CA TYR A 122 -14.49 2.24 4.22
C TYR A 122 -13.79 2.61 2.91
N TYR A 123 -12.81 1.78 2.48
CA TYR A 123 -12.12 2.01 1.21
C TYR A 123 -13.07 1.93 0.00
N PHE A 124 -13.97 0.95 -0.01
CA PHE A 124 -14.94 0.77 -1.09
C PHE A 124 -15.84 1.99 -1.27
N GLU A 125 -16.35 2.55 -0.18
CA GLU A 125 -17.24 3.70 -0.23
C GLU A 125 -16.52 5.02 -0.47
N HIS A 126 -15.45 5.29 0.27
CA HIS A 126 -14.84 6.63 0.32
C HIS A 126 -13.72 6.81 -0.72
N VAL A 127 -12.89 5.80 -0.95
CA VAL A 127 -11.72 5.88 -1.85
C VAL A 127 -12.07 5.40 -3.24
N PHE A 128 -12.66 4.23 -3.34
CA PHE A 128 -12.99 3.60 -4.61
C PHE A 128 -14.33 4.07 -5.19
N LYS A 129 -15.23 4.58 -4.35
CA LYS A 129 -16.57 5.05 -4.75
C LYS A 129 -17.35 4.00 -5.54
N GLY A 130 -17.28 2.75 -5.10
CA GLY A 130 -17.94 1.60 -5.72
C GLY A 130 -17.23 0.99 -6.93
N ASP A 131 -16.09 1.53 -7.36
CA ASP A 131 -15.34 1.01 -8.50
C ASP A 131 -14.23 0.06 -8.07
N THR A 132 -14.46 -1.24 -8.24
CA THR A 132 -13.50 -2.30 -7.87
C THR A 132 -12.29 -2.43 -8.80
N THR A 133 -12.30 -1.73 -9.95
CA THR A 133 -11.23 -1.80 -10.96
C THR A 133 -10.12 -0.80 -10.71
N LYS A 134 -10.35 0.18 -9.84
CA LYS A 134 -9.35 1.19 -9.50
C LYS A 134 -8.12 0.59 -8.88
N LYS A 135 -6.98 1.17 -9.24
CA LYS A 135 -5.67 0.84 -8.67
C LYS A 135 -5.28 1.89 -7.64
N ILE A 136 -4.59 1.47 -6.63
CA ILE A 136 -3.89 2.35 -5.70
C ILE A 136 -2.43 2.49 -6.11
N TYR A 137 -1.83 3.61 -5.75
CA TYR A 137 -0.45 3.92 -6.04
C TYR A 137 0.30 4.08 -4.72
N SER A 138 1.29 3.24 -4.48
CA SER A 138 2.07 3.23 -3.24
C SER A 138 3.53 2.90 -3.53
N PRO A 139 4.50 3.52 -2.83
CA PRO A 139 5.91 3.17 -2.96
C PRO A 139 6.23 1.79 -2.36
N ILE A 140 5.36 1.26 -1.52
CA ILE A 140 5.55 -0.04 -0.86
C ILE A 140 4.52 -1.03 -1.39
N ASN A 141 4.99 -2.15 -1.95
CA ASN A 141 4.16 -3.27 -2.36
C ASN A 141 4.34 -4.43 -1.38
N PHE A 142 3.49 -4.47 -0.36
CA PHE A 142 3.55 -5.50 0.68
C PHE A 142 3.39 -6.91 0.13
N LYS A 143 2.48 -7.11 -0.82
CA LYS A 143 2.27 -8.42 -1.44
C LYS A 143 3.57 -8.95 -2.06
N ARG A 144 4.23 -8.13 -2.88
CA ARG A 144 5.51 -8.50 -3.49
C ARG A 144 6.62 -8.75 -2.46
N LEU A 145 6.67 -7.96 -1.38
CA LEU A 145 7.64 -8.16 -0.32
C LEU A 145 7.46 -9.51 0.39
N VAL A 146 6.21 -9.88 0.70
CA VAL A 146 5.89 -11.17 1.31
C VAL A 146 6.18 -12.32 0.35
N GLU A 147 5.78 -12.21 -0.92
CA GLU A 147 6.08 -13.21 -1.94
C GLU A 147 7.59 -13.40 -2.13
N ASN A 148 8.35 -12.33 -2.19
CA ASN A 148 9.82 -12.40 -2.30
C ASN A 148 10.46 -13.04 -1.07
N ALA A 149 9.95 -12.73 0.14
CA ALA A 149 10.42 -13.38 1.36
C ALA A 149 10.13 -14.89 1.33
N ASN A 150 8.91 -15.27 0.97
CA ASN A 150 8.54 -16.69 0.87
C ASN A 150 9.39 -17.44 -0.17
N ASN A 151 9.65 -16.87 -1.33
CA ASN A 151 10.47 -17.51 -2.38
C ASN A 151 11.92 -17.72 -1.96
N ASN A 152 12.45 -16.91 -1.04
CA ASN A 152 13.81 -17.07 -0.52
C ASN A 152 13.93 -18.21 0.50
N PHE A 153 12.82 -18.76 0.99
CA PHE A 153 12.77 -19.80 2.02
C PHE A 153 12.11 -21.10 1.53
N GLU A 154 12.44 -21.54 0.33
CA GLU A 154 11.86 -22.73 -0.33
C GLU A 154 11.94 -24.05 0.46
N ASN A 155 12.71 -24.12 1.55
CA ASN A 155 12.97 -25.35 2.30
C ASN A 155 12.45 -25.32 3.77
N ILE A 156 11.51 -24.43 4.11
CA ILE A 156 10.94 -24.43 5.46
C ILE A 156 9.66 -25.26 5.45
N ASP A 157 9.74 -26.48 5.96
CA ASP A 157 8.60 -27.39 6.05
C ASP A 157 7.50 -26.89 7.00
N LYS A 158 7.86 -26.17 8.07
CA LYS A 158 6.90 -25.69 9.09
C LYS A 158 7.27 -24.32 9.63
N SER A 159 6.25 -23.47 9.82
CA SER A 159 6.42 -22.11 10.35
C SER A 159 6.67 -22.12 11.86
N ASP A 160 7.62 -21.31 12.31
CA ASP A 160 7.89 -20.98 13.71
C ASP A 160 7.21 -19.69 14.18
N LEU A 161 6.49 -19.00 13.28
CA LEU A 161 5.81 -17.75 13.57
C LEU A 161 4.43 -17.97 14.21
N HIS A 162 4.27 -17.48 15.43
CA HIS A 162 2.98 -17.52 16.11
C HIS A 162 2.03 -16.48 15.51
N PRO A 163 0.76 -16.84 15.14
CA PRO A 163 -0.18 -15.90 14.49
C PRO A 163 -0.42 -14.61 15.27
N LEU A 164 -0.53 -14.67 16.59
CA LEU A 164 -0.71 -13.47 17.42
C LEU A 164 0.52 -12.55 17.37
N TYR A 165 1.72 -13.12 17.32
CA TYR A 165 2.93 -12.31 17.18
C TYR A 165 2.96 -11.55 15.87
N VAL A 166 2.48 -12.18 14.79
CA VAL A 166 2.35 -11.53 13.49
C VAL A 166 1.38 -10.34 13.57
N LEU A 167 0.20 -10.55 14.18
CA LEU A 167 -0.80 -9.48 14.35
C LEU A 167 -0.25 -8.32 15.20
N ASP A 168 0.34 -8.62 16.36
CA ASP A 168 0.93 -7.61 17.24
C ASP A 168 2.08 -6.83 16.56
N THR A 169 2.82 -7.47 15.67
CA THR A 169 3.88 -6.84 14.89
C THR A 169 3.32 -5.95 13.78
N PHE A 170 2.23 -6.37 13.15
CA PHE A 170 1.52 -5.54 12.16
C PHE A 170 0.93 -4.28 12.80
N ASP A 171 0.32 -4.39 13.98
CA ASP A 171 -0.21 -3.22 14.70
C ASP A 171 0.91 -2.21 15.05
N LYS A 172 2.10 -2.70 15.43
CA LYS A 172 3.27 -1.83 15.65
C LYS A 172 3.75 -1.16 14.36
N LEU A 173 3.86 -1.94 13.28
CA LEU A 173 4.24 -1.43 11.97
C LEU A 173 3.26 -0.36 11.48
N GLU A 174 1.96 -0.56 11.66
CA GLU A 174 0.93 0.42 11.32
C GLU A 174 1.17 1.75 12.04
N GLN A 175 1.49 1.70 13.35
CA GLN A 175 1.82 2.90 14.13
C GLN A 175 3.09 3.62 13.65
N GLU A 176 4.12 2.87 13.26
CA GLU A 176 5.37 3.44 12.74
C GLU A 176 5.22 4.03 11.33
N LEU A 177 4.28 3.50 10.51
CA LEU A 177 3.99 3.98 9.16
C LEU A 177 3.09 5.22 9.12
N ILE A 178 2.56 5.68 10.24
CA ILE A 178 1.79 6.95 10.29
C ILE A 178 2.76 8.13 10.06
N ILE A 179 2.89 8.53 8.81
CA ILE A 179 3.76 9.63 8.36
C ILE A 179 3.21 11.02 8.79
N THR A 180 1.98 11.10 9.28
CA THR A 180 1.26 12.38 9.41
C THR A 180 0.64 12.61 10.78
N GLU A 181 1.44 12.57 11.85
CA GLU A 181 0.99 13.19 13.11
C GLU A 181 0.75 14.71 12.96
N HIS A 182 1.38 15.36 11.99
CA HIS A 182 1.24 16.80 11.75
C HIS A 182 -0.11 17.22 11.14
N TYR A 183 -0.91 16.33 10.60
CA TYR A 183 -2.24 16.63 10.03
C TYR A 183 -3.39 16.40 11.01
N LYS A 184 -3.15 15.89 12.22
CA LYS A 184 -4.19 15.68 13.23
C LYS A 184 -4.42 16.88 14.15
N SER A 185 -3.72 17.98 13.96
CA SER A 185 -3.78 19.15 14.87
C SER A 185 -4.42 20.39 14.22
N ASN A 186 -5.48 20.21 13.40
CA ASN A 186 -6.38 21.33 13.07
C ASN A 186 -7.79 20.83 12.89
#